data_9f377a6140ec6e7cc3ddfd71a49c3038
#
_entry.id   9f377a6140ec6e7cc3ddfd71a49c3038
#
_cell.length_a   1.000
_cell.length_b   1.000
_cell.length_c   1.000
_cell.angle_alpha   90.00
_cell.angle_beta   90.00
_cell.angle_gamma   90.00
#
_symmetry.space_group_name_H-M   'P 1'
#
loop_
_entity.id
_entity.type
_entity.pdbx_description
1 polymer ?
#
loop_
_entity_poly.entity_id
_entity_poly.type
_entity_poly.pdbx_seq_one_letter_code
_entity_poly.pdbx_strand_id
1 'polypeptide(L)'
;MNRAPSGSYRRRYQQQINVKETGLMPKVSRKSATNVADMGAAEDRGGELAGYAVTFVTIRQDADLAPMLKGLPGDRCQCPHWGYVFSGRLTWRYADHEEVCEAGDAYYAPPGHAPSATAGSEFLQISPAGELRAVEAAIKKNMQATQDA
;
A
#
# COMPACT_ATOMS: atom_id res chain seq x y z
N MET A 1 -24.63 23.72 3.15
CA MET A 1 -24.86 22.64 4.13
C MET A 1 -23.83 21.56 3.87
N ASN A 2 -22.76 21.54 4.67
CA ASN A 2 -21.67 20.58 4.53
C ASN A 2 -22.07 19.25 5.16
N ARG A 3 -22.30 18.22 4.33
CA ARG A 3 -22.32 16.85 4.82
C ARG A 3 -20.86 16.37 4.96
N ALA A 4 -20.43 16.15 6.20
CA ALA A 4 -19.19 15.46 6.50
C ALA A 4 -19.21 14.06 5.90
N PRO A 5 -18.11 13.56 5.31
CA PRO A 5 -18.05 12.20 4.79
C PRO A 5 -18.25 11.22 5.94
N SER A 6 -19.14 10.27 5.71
CA SER A 6 -19.60 9.25 6.63
C SER A 6 -18.46 8.50 7.31
N GLY A 7 -18.61 8.26 8.61
CA GLY A 7 -17.65 7.68 9.53
C GLY A 7 -17.24 6.22 9.30
N SER A 8 -17.24 5.71 8.07
CA SER A 8 -16.87 4.32 7.78
C SER A 8 -15.35 4.10 7.69
N TYR A 9 -14.56 5.14 7.45
CA TYR A 9 -13.11 5.01 7.32
C TYR A 9 -12.37 4.92 8.65
N ARG A 10 -12.94 5.49 9.73
CA ARG A 10 -12.28 5.51 11.06
C ARG A 10 -12.38 4.20 11.86
N ARG A 11 -13.30 3.31 11.55
CA ARG A 11 -13.51 2.09 12.37
C ARG A 11 -12.71 0.88 11.92
N ARG A 12 -12.05 0.91 10.77
CA ARG A 12 -11.36 -0.27 10.21
C ARG A 12 -9.91 -0.45 10.67
N TYR A 13 -9.30 0.56 11.27
CA TYR A 13 -7.91 0.51 11.72
C TYR A 13 -7.72 0.02 13.17
N GLN A 14 -8.76 -0.37 13.89
CA GLN A 14 -8.69 -0.64 15.32
C GLN A 14 -8.75 -2.12 15.73
N GLN A 15 -8.69 -3.06 14.80
CA GLN A 15 -8.49 -4.46 15.18
C GLN A 15 -7.00 -4.83 15.09
N GLN A 16 -6.21 -4.24 15.97
CA GLN A 16 -4.94 -4.88 16.34
C GLN A 16 -5.30 -6.15 17.10
N ILE A 17 -4.98 -7.29 16.51
CA ILE A 17 -5.04 -8.57 17.24
C ILE A 17 -3.94 -8.48 18.31
N ASN A 18 -4.34 -8.25 19.53
CA ASN A 18 -3.40 -8.19 20.65
C ASN A 18 -2.91 -9.60 20.99
N VAL A 19 -1.76 -9.97 20.42
CA VAL A 19 -1.15 -11.30 20.59
C VAL A 19 -0.96 -11.66 22.07
N LYS A 20 -0.79 -10.66 22.93
CA LYS A 20 -0.64 -10.88 24.38
C LYS A 20 -1.92 -11.35 25.06
N GLU A 21 -3.08 -11.02 24.52
CA GLU A 21 -4.37 -11.38 25.14
C GLU A 21 -4.92 -12.73 24.67
N THR A 22 -4.64 -13.14 23.43
CA THR A 22 -5.23 -14.35 22.84
C THR A 22 -4.30 -15.56 22.81
N GLY A 23 -2.99 -15.37 22.96
CA GLY A 23 -1.99 -16.43 22.78
C GLY A 23 -1.93 -17.02 21.38
N LEU A 24 -2.68 -16.46 20.43
CA LEU A 24 -2.74 -16.91 19.05
C LEU A 24 -1.72 -16.20 18.18
N MET A 25 -1.16 -16.92 17.22
CA MET A 25 -0.30 -16.32 16.20
C MET A 25 -1.17 -15.49 15.24
N PRO A 26 -0.93 -14.17 15.13
CA PRO A 26 -1.68 -13.35 14.18
C PRO A 26 -1.29 -13.70 12.75
N LYS A 27 -2.27 -13.69 11.85
CA LYS A 27 -2.07 -13.91 10.44
C LYS A 27 -3.13 -13.19 9.61
N VAL A 28 -2.79 -12.84 8.40
CA VAL A 28 -3.72 -12.28 7.42
C VAL A 28 -3.52 -12.99 6.08
N SER A 29 -4.62 -13.20 5.35
CA SER A 29 -4.61 -13.68 3.98
C SER A 29 -5.49 -12.79 3.13
N ARG A 30 -5.44 -12.94 1.81
CA ARG A 30 -6.41 -12.25 0.93
C ARG A 30 -7.85 -12.49 1.32
N LYS A 31 -8.18 -13.71 1.77
CA LYS A 31 -9.55 -14.08 2.18
C LYS A 31 -9.92 -13.50 3.53
N SER A 32 -8.99 -13.47 4.48
CA SER A 32 -9.26 -13.00 5.84
C SER A 32 -9.02 -11.51 6.03
N ALA A 33 -8.49 -10.81 5.01
CA ALA A 33 -8.21 -9.39 5.09
C ALA A 33 -9.48 -8.58 5.33
N THR A 34 -9.46 -7.76 6.37
CA THR A 34 -10.57 -6.88 6.75
C THR A 34 -10.44 -5.48 6.17
N ASN A 35 -9.21 -5.07 5.86
CA ASN A 35 -8.93 -3.80 5.20
C ASN A 35 -8.88 -4.03 3.70
N VAL A 36 -9.86 -3.46 2.99
CA VAL A 36 -9.93 -3.54 1.53
C VAL A 36 -10.05 -2.12 0.98
N ALA A 37 -9.12 -1.76 0.12
CA ALA A 37 -9.15 -0.52 -0.64
C ALA A 37 -9.20 -0.86 -2.13
N ASP A 38 -10.35 -0.65 -2.74
CA ASP A 38 -10.54 -0.81 -4.18
C ASP A 38 -10.45 0.57 -4.84
N MET A 39 -9.44 0.72 -5.69
CA MET A 39 -9.13 1.96 -6.41
C MET A 39 -9.41 1.82 -7.92
N GLY A 40 -10.13 0.78 -8.33
CA GLY A 40 -10.41 0.47 -9.73
C GLY A 40 -9.22 -0.19 -10.43
N ALA A 41 -8.16 0.54 -10.72
CA ALA A 41 -6.95 0.01 -11.36
C ALA A 41 -6.13 -0.92 -10.45
N ALA A 42 -6.29 -0.79 -9.14
CA ALA A 42 -5.61 -1.60 -8.14
C ALA A 42 -6.52 -1.90 -6.95
N GLU A 43 -6.27 -3.00 -6.28
CA GLU A 43 -6.92 -3.38 -5.04
C GLU A 43 -5.89 -3.78 -3.99
N ASP A 44 -6.00 -3.21 -2.81
CA ASP A 44 -5.22 -3.57 -1.64
C ASP A 44 -6.08 -4.34 -0.65
N ARG A 45 -5.60 -5.49 -0.20
CA ARG A 45 -6.22 -6.28 0.86
C ARG A 45 -5.20 -6.59 1.93
N GLY A 46 -5.50 -6.28 3.18
CA GLY A 46 -4.50 -6.50 4.21
C GLY A 46 -4.98 -6.35 5.64
N GLY A 47 -4.02 -6.20 6.51
CA GLY A 47 -4.20 -5.96 7.92
C GLY A 47 -2.91 -5.52 8.57
N GLU A 48 -2.99 -5.14 9.83
CA GLU A 48 -1.82 -4.76 10.61
C GLU A 48 -1.43 -5.90 11.55
N LEU A 49 -0.18 -6.34 11.49
CA LEU A 49 0.39 -7.39 12.33
C LEU A 49 1.61 -6.84 13.05
N ALA A 50 1.53 -6.75 14.37
CA ALA A 50 2.67 -6.35 15.23
C ALA A 50 3.36 -5.05 14.78
N GLY A 51 2.58 -4.03 14.40
CA GLY A 51 3.09 -2.73 13.96
C GLY A 51 3.49 -2.64 12.49
N TYR A 52 3.26 -3.70 11.73
CA TYR A 52 3.52 -3.73 10.28
C TYR A 52 2.21 -3.88 9.50
N ALA A 53 2.06 -3.08 8.46
CA ALA A 53 1.01 -3.27 7.49
C ALA A 53 1.42 -4.39 6.53
N VAL A 54 0.57 -5.41 6.42
CA VAL A 54 0.75 -6.54 5.52
C VAL A 54 -0.34 -6.44 4.46
N THR A 55 0.06 -6.20 3.21
CA THR A 55 -0.86 -5.86 2.12
C THR A 55 -0.66 -6.79 0.93
N PHE A 56 -1.73 -7.41 0.48
CA PHE A 56 -1.80 -8.12 -0.79
C PHE A 56 -2.31 -7.14 -1.84
N VAL A 57 -1.49 -6.84 -2.82
CA VAL A 57 -1.79 -5.88 -3.89
C VAL A 57 -2.12 -6.62 -5.17
N THR A 58 -3.22 -6.25 -5.80
CA THR A 58 -3.63 -6.75 -7.12
C THR A 58 -3.74 -5.56 -8.08
N ILE A 59 -3.03 -5.61 -9.19
CA ILE A 59 -3.02 -4.57 -10.21
C ILE A 59 -3.85 -5.05 -11.40
N ARG A 60 -4.95 -4.35 -11.67
CA ARG A 60 -5.90 -4.70 -12.74
C ARG A 60 -5.59 -4.00 -14.05
N GLN A 61 -5.02 -2.79 -13.98
CA GLN A 61 -4.58 -1.98 -15.13
C GLN A 61 -3.18 -1.45 -14.84
N ASP A 62 -2.40 -1.16 -15.88
CA ASP A 62 -1.10 -0.53 -15.71
C ASP A 62 -1.24 0.70 -14.80
N ALA A 63 -0.46 0.72 -13.74
CA ALA A 63 -0.56 1.73 -12.71
C ALA A 63 0.79 2.38 -12.45
N ASP A 64 0.78 3.70 -12.33
CA ASP A 64 1.92 4.53 -11.94
C ASP A 64 1.52 5.36 -10.71
N LEU A 65 2.19 5.12 -9.60
CA LEU A 65 1.86 5.81 -8.35
C LEU A 65 2.51 7.18 -8.24
N ALA A 66 3.46 7.53 -9.10
CA ALA A 66 4.21 8.80 -9.00
C ALA A 66 3.32 10.05 -8.85
N PRO A 67 2.23 10.23 -9.61
CA PRO A 67 1.35 11.39 -9.45
C PRO A 67 0.70 11.48 -8.06
N MET A 68 0.49 10.34 -7.40
CA MET A 68 -0.15 10.27 -6.08
C MET A 68 0.82 10.56 -4.93
N LEU A 69 2.12 10.62 -5.20
CA LEU A 69 3.16 10.87 -4.20
C LEU A 69 3.56 12.35 -4.09
N LYS A 70 2.94 13.20 -4.89
CA LYS A 70 3.21 14.64 -4.90
C LYS A 70 3.01 15.26 -3.52
N GLY A 71 3.98 16.05 -3.07
CA GLY A 71 4.00 16.69 -1.75
C GLY A 71 4.76 15.93 -0.69
N LEU A 72 5.10 14.67 -0.91
CA LEU A 72 6.07 13.95 -0.09
C LEU A 72 7.49 14.42 -0.41
N PRO A 73 8.48 14.18 0.48
CA PRO A 73 9.86 14.56 0.20
C PRO A 73 10.37 14.01 -1.15
N GLY A 74 10.78 14.92 -2.05
CA GLY A 74 11.19 14.57 -3.40
C GLY A 74 10.09 14.00 -4.28
N ASP A 75 8.82 14.17 -3.89
CA ASP A 75 7.65 13.56 -4.53
C ASP A 75 7.76 12.03 -4.65
N ARG A 76 8.35 11.42 -3.63
CA ARG A 76 8.57 9.97 -3.53
C ARG A 76 8.12 9.40 -2.20
N CYS A 77 7.83 8.12 -2.19
CA CYS A 77 7.50 7.37 -0.98
C CYS A 77 8.75 7.21 -0.11
N GLN A 78 8.67 7.62 1.15
CA GLN A 78 9.75 7.48 2.12
C GLN A 78 9.55 6.27 3.05
N CYS A 79 8.47 5.51 2.88
CA CYS A 79 8.23 4.29 3.64
C CYS A 79 8.99 3.12 3.02
N PRO A 80 9.83 2.39 3.77
CA PRO A 80 10.45 1.18 3.26
C PRO A 80 9.44 0.06 3.12
N HIS A 81 9.67 -0.83 2.16
CA HIS A 81 8.81 -2.00 1.93
C HIS A 81 9.64 -3.26 1.76
N TRP A 82 9.16 -4.34 2.35
CA TRP A 82 9.58 -5.70 2.06
C TRP A 82 8.45 -6.40 1.33
N GLY A 83 8.77 -7.28 0.40
CA GLY A 83 7.71 -7.98 -0.29
C GLY A 83 8.15 -9.14 -1.15
N TYR A 84 7.16 -9.69 -1.84
CA TYR A 84 7.33 -10.81 -2.76
C TYR A 84 6.36 -10.65 -3.94
N VAL A 85 6.86 -10.82 -5.15
CA VAL A 85 6.06 -10.72 -6.37
C VAL A 85 5.54 -12.11 -6.74
N PHE A 86 4.21 -12.28 -6.78
CA PHE A 86 3.57 -13.53 -7.19
C PHE A 86 3.42 -13.62 -8.70
N SER A 87 3.08 -12.51 -9.37
CA SER A 87 2.92 -12.43 -10.82
C SER A 87 3.16 -11.01 -11.32
N GLY A 88 3.49 -10.88 -12.59
CA GLY A 88 3.66 -9.60 -13.26
C GLY A 88 5.00 -8.93 -13.02
N ARG A 89 5.00 -7.60 -13.08
CA ARG A 89 6.21 -6.78 -12.99
C ARG A 89 5.95 -5.54 -12.15
N LEU A 90 6.84 -5.31 -11.20
CA LEU A 90 6.85 -4.14 -10.31
C LEU A 90 8.15 -3.38 -10.53
N THR A 91 8.05 -2.10 -10.85
CA THR A 91 9.21 -1.22 -11.09
C THR A 91 9.29 -0.18 -9.98
N TRP A 92 10.45 -0.06 -9.36
CA TRP A 92 10.77 0.93 -8.34
C TRP A 92 11.68 1.99 -8.94
N ARG A 93 11.20 3.22 -9.10
CA ARG A 93 11.99 4.34 -9.62
C ARG A 93 12.53 5.17 -8.49
N TYR A 94 13.84 5.27 -8.44
CA TYR A 94 14.60 6.17 -7.56
C TYR A 94 15.04 7.42 -8.32
N ALA A 95 15.71 8.36 -7.64
CA ALA A 95 16.15 9.60 -8.27
C ALA A 95 17.17 9.38 -9.40
N ASP A 96 17.99 8.34 -9.31
CA ASP A 96 19.14 8.06 -10.17
C ASP A 96 19.10 6.72 -10.89
N HIS A 97 18.12 5.83 -10.56
CA HIS A 97 18.02 4.50 -11.16
C HIS A 97 16.65 3.88 -11.00
N GLU A 98 16.42 2.79 -11.66
CA GLU A 98 15.24 1.94 -11.53
C GLU A 98 15.63 0.51 -11.15
N GLU A 99 14.79 -0.13 -10.34
CA GLU A 99 14.86 -1.55 -10.02
C GLU A 99 13.58 -2.25 -10.46
N VAL A 100 13.72 -3.41 -11.09
CA VAL A 100 12.59 -4.20 -11.58
C VAL A 100 12.52 -5.50 -10.80
N CYS A 101 11.33 -5.79 -10.25
CA CYS A 101 11.01 -7.07 -9.63
C CYS A 101 10.00 -7.82 -10.50
N GLU A 102 10.23 -9.10 -10.68
CA GLU A 102 9.37 -10.00 -11.44
C GLU A 102 8.86 -11.16 -10.56
N ALA A 103 7.94 -11.94 -11.08
CA ALA A 103 7.39 -13.09 -10.37
C ALA A 103 8.50 -13.99 -9.81
N GLY A 104 8.43 -14.28 -8.50
CA GLY A 104 9.43 -15.05 -7.78
C GLY A 104 10.46 -14.22 -7.03
N ASP A 105 10.51 -12.90 -7.25
CA ASP A 105 11.46 -12.03 -6.53
C ASP A 105 10.91 -11.64 -5.14
N ALA A 106 11.75 -11.82 -4.13
CA ALA A 106 11.61 -11.15 -2.86
C ALA A 106 12.42 -9.86 -2.89
N TYR A 107 11.88 -8.77 -2.37
CA TYR A 107 12.52 -7.47 -2.45
C TYR A 107 12.53 -6.71 -1.13
N TYR A 108 13.47 -5.81 -1.01
CA TYR A 108 13.45 -4.70 -0.08
C TYR A 108 13.57 -3.39 -0.87
N ALA A 109 12.55 -2.55 -0.78
CA ALA A 109 12.54 -1.23 -1.39
C ALA A 109 12.88 -0.18 -0.33
N PRO A 110 14.12 0.35 -0.31
CA PRO A 110 14.48 1.43 0.59
C PRO A 110 13.70 2.71 0.27
N PRO A 111 13.63 3.68 1.22
CA PRO A 111 12.93 4.95 1.00
C PRO A 111 13.41 5.71 -0.24
N GLY A 112 12.54 6.54 -0.81
CA GLY A 112 12.86 7.43 -1.94
C GLY A 112 12.45 6.88 -3.30
N HIS A 113 11.42 6.06 -3.34
CA HIS A 113 10.92 5.42 -4.57
C HIS A 113 9.55 5.93 -5.02
N ALA A 114 9.28 5.71 -6.30
CA ALA A 114 7.96 5.82 -6.92
C ALA A 114 7.67 4.53 -7.70
N PRO A 115 6.75 3.70 -7.23
CA PRO A 115 6.48 2.42 -7.88
C PRO A 115 5.52 2.55 -9.05
N SER A 116 5.69 1.64 -10.03
CA SER A 116 4.73 1.36 -11.09
C SER A 116 4.61 -0.15 -11.28
N ALA A 117 3.47 -0.60 -11.76
CA ALA A 117 3.24 -2.02 -12.00
C ALA A 117 2.39 -2.24 -13.25
N THR A 118 2.62 -3.36 -13.92
CA THR A 118 1.83 -3.76 -15.09
C THR A 118 0.53 -4.45 -14.68
N ALA A 119 -0.48 -4.37 -15.53
CA ALA A 119 -1.73 -5.12 -15.35
C ALA A 119 -1.45 -6.61 -15.15
N GLY A 120 -2.15 -7.23 -14.21
CA GLY A 120 -1.95 -8.64 -13.84
C GLY A 120 -0.86 -8.86 -12.79
N SER A 121 -0.21 -7.80 -12.33
CA SER A 121 0.77 -7.92 -11.23
C SER A 121 0.05 -8.18 -9.90
N GLU A 122 0.62 -9.09 -9.13
CA GLU A 122 0.20 -9.41 -7.78
C GLU A 122 1.43 -9.53 -6.88
N PHE A 123 1.40 -8.87 -5.76
CA PHE A 123 2.53 -8.90 -4.83
C PHE A 123 2.10 -8.72 -3.37
N LEU A 124 2.92 -9.24 -2.47
CA LEU A 124 2.83 -8.98 -1.05
C LEU A 124 3.75 -7.80 -0.71
N GLN A 125 3.25 -6.89 0.12
CA GLN A 125 4.03 -5.78 0.66
C GLN A 125 3.89 -5.73 2.17
N ILE A 126 5.01 -5.59 2.86
CA ILE A 126 5.08 -5.43 4.31
C ILE A 126 5.77 -4.10 4.58
N SER A 127 5.13 -3.26 5.38
CA SER A 127 5.59 -1.88 5.63
C SER A 127 5.42 -1.51 7.10
N PRO A 128 6.31 -0.70 7.68
CA PRO A 128 6.05 -0.11 8.99
C PRO A 128 4.74 0.69 8.95
N ALA A 129 3.79 0.32 9.81
CA ALA A 129 2.42 0.86 9.72
C ALA A 129 2.36 2.37 9.93
N GLY A 130 3.16 2.91 10.86
CA GLY A 130 3.18 4.35 11.12
C GLY A 130 3.71 5.18 9.95
N GLU A 131 4.78 4.72 9.31
CA GLU A 131 5.36 5.39 8.15
C GLU A 131 4.45 5.27 6.92
N LEU A 132 3.80 4.12 6.74
CA LEU A 132 2.85 3.92 5.65
C LEU A 132 1.65 4.87 5.76
N ARG A 133 1.15 5.15 6.95
CA ARG A 133 0.02 6.08 7.14
C ARG A 133 0.30 7.48 6.58
N ALA A 134 1.52 7.98 6.68
CA ALA A 134 1.90 9.27 6.10
C ALA A 134 1.84 9.25 4.56
N VAL A 135 2.24 8.16 3.94
CA VAL A 135 2.16 7.97 2.48
C VAL A 135 0.70 7.86 2.04
N GLU A 136 -0.09 7.05 2.73
CA GLU A 136 -1.53 6.89 2.43
C GLU A 136 -2.30 8.21 2.54
N ALA A 137 -1.95 9.07 3.50
CA ALA A 137 -2.56 10.39 3.65
C ALA A 137 -2.27 11.28 2.43
N ALA A 138 -1.04 11.25 1.90
CA ALA A 138 -0.67 11.98 0.70
C ALA A 138 -1.40 11.43 -0.54
N ILE A 139 -1.45 10.12 -0.70
CA ILE A 139 -2.17 9.46 -1.80
C ILE A 139 -3.65 9.86 -1.79
N LYS A 140 -4.28 9.77 -0.64
CA LYS A 140 -5.69 10.14 -0.47
C LYS A 140 -5.95 11.60 -0.86
N LYS A 141 -5.09 12.51 -0.40
CA LYS A 141 -5.19 13.94 -0.73
C LYS A 141 -5.04 14.18 -2.23
N ASN A 142 -4.07 13.53 -2.87
CA ASN A 142 -3.82 13.69 -4.30
C ASN A 142 -4.93 13.07 -5.16
N MET A 143 -5.50 11.96 -4.74
CA MET A 143 -6.66 11.35 -5.40
C MET A 143 -7.88 12.27 -5.34
N GLN A 144 -8.15 12.91 -4.21
CA GLN A 144 -9.24 13.88 -4.08
C GLN A 144 -9.04 15.10 -4.99
N ALA A 145 -7.83 15.65 -5.04
CA ALA A 145 -7.50 16.77 -5.92
C ALA A 145 -7.74 16.46 -7.41
N THR A 146 -7.50 15.23 -7.83
CA THR A 146 -7.76 14.77 -9.21
C THR A 146 -9.25 14.67 -9.51
N GLN A 147 -10.09 14.31 -8.52
CA GLN A 147 -11.53 14.22 -8.67
C GLN A 147 -12.22 15.59 -8.71
N ASP A 148 -11.63 16.59 -8.04
CA ASP A 148 -12.16 17.94 -7.93
C ASP A 148 -11.72 18.86 -9.11
N ALA A 149 -10.89 18.35 -10.00
CA ALA A 149 -10.35 19.10 -11.13
C ALA A 149 -11.27 19.08 -12.37
#